data_2a42a66fc32931f23b3e134b7342877e
#
_entry.id   2a42a66fc32931f23b3e134b7342877e
#
_cell.length_a   1.000
_cell.length_b   1.000
_cell.length_c   1.000
_cell.angle_alpha   90.00
_cell.angle_beta   90.00
_cell.angle_gamma   90.00
#
_symmetry.space_group_name_H-M   'P 1'
#
loop_
_entity.id
_entity.type
_entity.pdbx_description
1 polymer ?
#
loop_
_entity_poly.entity_id
_entity_poly.type
_entity_poly.pdbx_seq_one_letter_code
_entity_poly.pdbx_strand_id
1 'polypeptide(L)'
;MQTNVLEYLENTVDRVPDKTAFADEESALSFIQVSEQAKSIGTELSRQGAYREPVVVYMKKCPQTIAAFFGVIYAGCYYVPIDEEMPRRRMQLILENTDANYLIYDESTKDKIAALGFEGTALPYETCSKTEMDEEVLTKIREGALDIDPIYVLFTSGSTGVPKGVVGYHRGVIDYIESLSEVLGFNESTVFGNQTPLYLDACMKEIYPTLKYGATTWLIPKSCFMFPVKLVEFLNDHEINTICWVVSALIMISAFGTFDTVIPKYLHTIAFGSEVFPVKQFNLWKMTIPDAEFF
;
A
#
# COMPACT_ATOMS: atom_id res chain seq x y z
N MET A 1 17.95 13.66 10.29
CA MET A 1 16.77 12.89 10.80
C MET A 1 15.69 13.05 9.76
N GLN A 2 15.12 11.97 9.28
CA GLN A 2 14.06 11.98 8.27
C GLN A 2 12.79 12.60 8.82
N THR A 3 12.15 13.46 8.06
CA THR A 3 10.96 14.22 8.48
C THR A 3 9.76 14.01 7.56
N ASN A 4 10.00 13.45 6.37
CA ASN A 4 8.97 13.22 5.38
C ASN A 4 9.12 11.84 4.74
N VAL A 5 8.03 11.10 4.58
CA VAL A 5 8.04 9.74 4.02
C VAL A 5 8.47 9.70 2.55
N LEU A 6 8.35 10.81 1.82
CA LEU A 6 8.81 10.91 0.42
C LEU A 6 10.34 10.74 0.30
N GLU A 7 11.10 11.07 1.34
CA GLU A 7 12.55 10.88 1.37
C GLU A 7 12.96 9.40 1.17
N TYR A 8 12.11 8.45 1.59
CA TYR A 8 12.35 7.03 1.33
C TYR A 8 12.42 6.74 -0.18
N LEU A 9 11.41 7.21 -0.92
CA LEU A 9 11.35 7.04 -2.37
C LEU A 9 12.48 7.79 -3.07
N GLU A 10 12.69 9.06 -2.73
CA GLU A 10 13.70 9.94 -3.32
C GLU A 10 15.10 9.34 -3.19
N ASN A 11 15.49 8.97 -1.96
CA ASN A 11 16.80 8.34 -1.70
C ASN A 11 16.98 6.99 -2.41
N THR A 12 15.89 6.25 -2.63
CA THR A 12 15.97 4.94 -3.30
C THR A 12 16.02 5.08 -4.80
N VAL A 13 15.34 6.07 -5.38
CA VAL A 13 15.48 6.41 -6.80
C VAL A 13 16.93 6.74 -7.15
N ASP A 14 17.64 7.45 -6.29
CA ASP A 14 19.06 7.79 -6.50
C ASP A 14 19.98 6.55 -6.51
N ARG A 15 19.58 5.46 -5.85
CA ARG A 15 20.36 4.23 -5.72
C ARG A 15 20.02 3.15 -6.74
N VAL A 16 18.73 2.89 -6.91
CA VAL A 16 18.22 1.76 -7.72
C VAL A 16 16.99 2.14 -8.54
N PRO A 17 17.08 3.17 -9.43
CA PRO A 17 15.93 3.74 -10.13
C PRO A 17 15.12 2.71 -10.94
N ASP A 18 15.80 1.80 -11.63
CA ASP A 18 15.19 0.86 -12.57
C ASP A 18 14.72 -0.44 -11.93
N LYS A 19 15.04 -0.65 -10.63
CA LYS A 19 14.58 -1.84 -9.92
C LYS A 19 13.07 -1.78 -9.73
N THR A 20 12.39 -2.94 -9.88
CA THR A 20 10.96 -3.06 -9.59
C THR A 20 10.68 -2.76 -8.12
N ALA A 21 9.84 -1.76 -7.88
CA ALA A 21 9.34 -1.41 -6.56
C ALA A 21 8.06 -2.19 -6.24
N PHE A 22 7.07 -2.08 -7.10
CA PHE A 22 5.75 -2.72 -6.93
C PHE A 22 5.34 -3.44 -8.20
N ALA A 23 4.79 -4.64 -8.05
CA ALA A 23 4.29 -5.45 -9.16
C ALA A 23 3.01 -6.20 -8.78
N ASP A 24 2.20 -6.51 -9.78
CA ASP A 24 1.10 -7.48 -9.76
C ASP A 24 1.17 -8.35 -11.02
N GLU A 25 0.14 -9.18 -11.29
CA GLU A 25 0.11 -10.04 -12.48
C GLU A 25 -0.05 -9.24 -13.80
N GLU A 26 -0.50 -7.98 -13.73
CA GLU A 26 -0.84 -7.17 -14.90
C GLU A 26 0.21 -6.09 -15.19
N SER A 27 0.92 -5.61 -14.18
CA SER A 27 1.80 -4.45 -14.28
C SER A 27 2.92 -4.46 -13.25
N ALA A 28 3.96 -3.70 -13.54
CA ALA A 28 5.03 -3.41 -12.61
C ALA A 28 5.47 -1.95 -12.75
N LEU A 29 5.89 -1.34 -11.65
CA LEU A 29 6.51 -0.03 -11.62
C LEU A 29 7.88 -0.12 -10.96
N SER A 30 8.89 0.46 -11.61
CA SER A 30 10.20 0.68 -11.00
C SER A 30 10.15 1.89 -10.06
N PHE A 31 11.20 2.07 -9.23
CA PHE A 31 11.28 3.21 -8.32
C PHE A 31 11.19 4.55 -9.05
N ILE A 32 11.87 4.70 -10.18
CA ILE A 32 11.81 5.93 -10.97
C ILE A 32 10.39 6.16 -11.53
N GLN A 33 9.72 5.11 -12.00
CA GLN A 33 8.36 5.22 -12.52
C GLN A 33 7.36 5.60 -11.42
N VAL A 34 7.50 5.04 -10.21
CA VAL A 34 6.68 5.45 -9.04
C VAL A 34 6.90 6.93 -8.75
N SER A 35 8.15 7.39 -8.73
CA SER A 35 8.49 8.79 -8.45
C SER A 35 7.95 9.75 -9.52
N GLU A 36 8.17 9.45 -10.80
CA GLU A 36 7.70 10.29 -11.89
C GLU A 36 6.17 10.41 -11.91
N GLN A 37 5.47 9.28 -11.80
CA GLN A 37 4.01 9.28 -11.76
C GLN A 37 3.47 10.01 -10.52
N ALA A 38 4.07 9.80 -9.36
CA ALA A 38 3.67 10.49 -8.14
C ALA A 38 3.90 12.01 -8.24
N LYS A 39 5.04 12.46 -8.75
CA LYS A 39 5.31 13.89 -8.96
C LYS A 39 4.37 14.53 -10.00
N SER A 40 4.06 13.81 -11.07
CA SER A 40 3.07 14.26 -12.07
C SER A 40 1.69 14.44 -11.44
N ILE A 41 1.23 13.48 -10.64
CA ILE A 41 -0.05 13.55 -9.92
C ILE A 41 -0.04 14.70 -8.91
N GLY A 42 1.06 14.85 -8.15
CA GLY A 42 1.24 15.95 -7.20
C GLY A 42 1.15 17.32 -7.88
N THR A 43 1.77 17.46 -9.06
CA THR A 43 1.69 18.66 -9.88
C THR A 43 0.27 18.94 -10.35
N GLU A 44 -0.46 17.92 -10.84
CA GLU A 44 -1.84 18.08 -11.29
C GLU A 44 -2.75 18.53 -10.15
N LEU A 45 -2.71 17.85 -9.01
CA LEU A 45 -3.48 18.22 -7.82
C LEU A 45 -3.20 19.67 -7.39
N SER A 46 -1.92 20.07 -7.37
CA SER A 46 -1.53 21.44 -7.05
C SER A 46 -2.08 22.46 -8.05
N ARG A 47 -2.06 22.14 -9.37
CA ARG A 47 -2.67 22.99 -10.41
C ARG A 47 -4.19 23.16 -10.23
N GLN A 48 -4.85 22.13 -9.70
CA GLN A 48 -6.28 22.19 -9.36
C GLN A 48 -6.55 22.98 -8.05
N GLY A 49 -5.52 23.35 -7.30
CA GLY A 49 -5.61 24.10 -6.06
C GLY A 49 -5.64 23.26 -4.79
N ALA A 50 -5.43 21.95 -4.90
CA ALA A 50 -5.39 21.05 -3.75
C ALA A 50 -4.16 21.34 -2.86
N TYR A 51 -4.38 21.53 -1.57
CA TYR A 51 -3.32 21.69 -0.57
C TYR A 51 -3.85 21.45 0.84
N ARG A 52 -3.17 20.62 1.62
CA ARG A 52 -3.51 20.27 3.02
C ARG A 52 -4.96 19.80 3.21
N GLU A 53 -5.46 19.07 2.24
CA GLU A 53 -6.83 18.55 2.26
C GLU A 53 -6.87 17.05 1.88
N PRO A 54 -7.98 16.35 2.17
CA PRO A 54 -8.15 14.96 1.78
C PRO A 54 -8.33 14.84 0.27
N VAL A 55 -7.64 13.83 -0.30
CA VAL A 55 -7.85 13.40 -1.68
C VAL A 55 -8.27 11.94 -1.66
N VAL A 56 -9.45 11.65 -2.15
CA VAL A 56 -9.94 10.27 -2.25
C VAL A 56 -9.20 9.55 -3.37
N VAL A 57 -8.69 8.35 -3.10
CA VAL A 57 -8.11 7.48 -4.12
C VAL A 57 -9.00 6.25 -4.26
N TYR A 58 -9.80 6.25 -5.33
CA TYR A 58 -10.76 5.20 -5.66
C TYR A 58 -10.28 4.39 -6.84
N MET A 59 -9.42 3.44 -6.59
CA MET A 59 -8.73 2.64 -7.59
C MET A 59 -8.66 1.17 -7.16
N LYS A 60 -8.47 0.25 -8.12
CA LYS A 60 -8.19 -1.15 -7.79
C LYS A 60 -6.84 -1.30 -7.08
N LYS A 61 -6.65 -2.41 -6.37
CA LYS A 61 -5.35 -2.74 -5.77
C LYS A 61 -4.33 -3.07 -6.87
N CYS A 62 -3.44 -2.12 -7.19
CA CYS A 62 -2.39 -2.25 -8.19
C CYS A 62 -1.19 -1.32 -7.87
N PRO A 63 -0.04 -1.48 -8.54
CA PRO A 63 1.11 -0.59 -8.37
C PRO A 63 0.80 0.89 -8.56
N GLN A 64 -0.08 1.22 -9.52
CA GLN A 64 -0.49 2.58 -9.83
C GLN A 64 -1.23 3.27 -8.66
N THR A 65 -1.98 2.52 -7.88
CA THR A 65 -2.67 3.05 -6.69
C THR A 65 -1.69 3.52 -5.63
N ILE A 66 -0.56 2.81 -5.50
CA ILE A 66 0.52 3.23 -4.60
C ILE A 66 1.17 4.52 -5.12
N ALA A 67 1.45 4.61 -6.43
CA ALA A 67 1.94 5.85 -7.03
C ALA A 67 0.98 7.03 -6.81
N ALA A 68 -0.35 6.79 -6.89
CA ALA A 68 -1.36 7.81 -6.59
C ALA A 68 -1.30 8.28 -5.12
N PHE A 69 -1.11 7.37 -4.15
CA PHE A 69 -0.94 7.75 -2.74
C PHE A 69 0.23 8.71 -2.54
N PHE A 70 1.39 8.39 -3.13
CA PHE A 70 2.56 9.26 -3.05
C PHE A 70 2.38 10.55 -3.83
N GLY A 71 1.61 10.54 -4.92
CA GLY A 71 1.24 11.75 -5.66
C GLY A 71 0.41 12.71 -4.81
N VAL A 72 -0.54 12.20 -4.04
CA VAL A 72 -1.30 13.00 -3.08
C VAL A 72 -0.38 13.62 -2.01
N ILE A 73 0.60 12.84 -1.51
CA ILE A 73 1.57 13.36 -0.54
C ILE A 73 2.48 14.43 -1.17
N TYR A 74 2.90 14.29 -2.44
CA TYR A 74 3.68 15.32 -3.16
C TYR A 74 2.90 16.63 -3.32
N ALA A 75 1.57 16.59 -3.43
CA ALA A 75 0.72 17.78 -3.41
C ALA A 75 0.58 18.44 -2.02
N GLY A 76 1.21 17.88 -0.97
CA GLY A 76 1.02 18.33 0.41
C GLY A 76 -0.36 18.00 0.98
N CYS A 77 -1.07 17.06 0.36
CA CYS A 77 -2.37 16.53 0.74
C CYS A 77 -2.24 15.17 1.45
N TYR A 78 -3.37 14.60 1.88
CA TYR A 78 -3.41 13.27 2.48
C TYR A 78 -4.44 12.39 1.80
N TYR A 79 -4.05 11.13 1.53
CA TYR A 79 -4.92 10.22 0.77
C TYR A 79 -5.96 9.53 1.65
N VAL A 80 -7.12 9.27 1.06
CA VAL A 80 -8.23 8.50 1.61
C VAL A 80 -8.52 7.35 0.66
N PRO A 81 -8.00 6.14 0.93
CA PRO A 81 -8.15 5.02 0.01
C PRO A 81 -9.54 4.40 0.11
N ILE A 82 -10.15 4.16 -1.04
CA ILE A 82 -11.41 3.41 -1.18
C ILE A 82 -11.18 2.26 -2.15
N ASP A 83 -11.55 1.05 -1.73
CA ASP A 83 -11.45 -0.17 -2.54
C ASP A 83 -12.63 -0.24 -3.53
N GLU A 84 -12.37 -0.68 -4.78
CA GLU A 84 -13.38 -0.77 -5.84
C GLU A 84 -14.51 -1.77 -5.54
N GLU A 85 -14.29 -2.69 -4.62
CA GLU A 85 -15.27 -3.68 -4.16
C GLU A 85 -15.98 -3.27 -2.86
N MET A 86 -15.63 -2.11 -2.29
CA MET A 86 -16.23 -1.64 -1.05
C MET A 86 -17.74 -1.42 -1.24
N PRO A 87 -18.60 -1.86 -0.27
CA PRO A 87 -20.04 -1.64 -0.36
C PRO A 87 -20.38 -0.15 -0.52
N ARG A 88 -21.26 0.17 -1.51
CA ARG A 88 -21.65 1.54 -1.84
C ARG A 88 -22.02 2.39 -0.61
N ARG A 89 -22.82 1.82 0.30
CA ARG A 89 -23.24 2.54 1.53
C ARG A 89 -22.04 2.94 2.39
N ARG A 90 -21.01 2.07 2.47
CA ARG A 90 -19.77 2.38 3.21
C ARG A 90 -18.98 3.47 2.53
N MET A 91 -18.85 3.43 1.19
CA MET A 91 -18.18 4.48 0.42
C MET A 91 -18.85 5.83 0.63
N GLN A 92 -20.18 5.90 0.54
CA GLN A 92 -20.94 7.13 0.79
C GLN A 92 -20.67 7.69 2.19
N LEU A 93 -20.70 6.85 3.23
CA LEU A 93 -20.40 7.28 4.59
C LEU A 93 -18.96 7.80 4.75
N ILE A 94 -18.00 7.23 4.03
CA ILE A 94 -16.61 7.72 4.02
C ILE A 94 -16.58 9.10 3.35
N LEU A 95 -17.19 9.27 2.19
CA LEU A 95 -17.23 10.55 1.48
C LEU A 95 -17.91 11.64 2.31
N GLU A 96 -19.06 11.35 2.92
CA GLU A 96 -19.79 12.25 3.82
C GLU A 96 -18.94 12.71 5.03
N ASN A 97 -17.99 11.88 5.50
CA ASN A 97 -17.15 12.18 6.65
C ASN A 97 -15.76 12.73 6.29
N THR A 98 -15.45 12.80 4.99
CA THR A 98 -14.10 13.18 4.55
C THR A 98 -14.04 14.64 4.09
N ASP A 99 -15.16 15.20 3.63
CA ASP A 99 -15.25 16.56 3.06
C ASP A 99 -14.21 16.81 1.96
N ALA A 100 -13.98 15.77 1.12
CA ALA A 100 -12.96 15.81 0.08
C ALA A 100 -13.45 16.55 -1.16
N ASN A 101 -12.62 17.44 -1.70
CA ASN A 101 -12.88 18.17 -2.95
C ASN A 101 -12.32 17.45 -4.18
N TYR A 102 -11.42 16.49 -3.99
CA TYR A 102 -10.72 15.79 -5.07
C TYR A 102 -10.82 14.28 -4.92
N LEU A 103 -10.96 13.61 -6.06
CA LEU A 103 -10.98 12.14 -6.15
C LEU A 103 -10.14 11.70 -7.36
N ILE A 104 -9.19 10.79 -7.13
CA ILE A 104 -8.44 10.11 -8.20
C ILE A 104 -9.08 8.74 -8.43
N TYR A 105 -9.29 8.38 -9.70
CA TYR A 105 -9.87 7.11 -10.10
C TYR A 105 -9.12 6.51 -11.31
N ASP A 106 -9.25 5.20 -11.51
CA ASP A 106 -8.73 4.49 -12.68
C ASP A 106 -9.86 4.00 -13.62
N GLU A 107 -9.50 3.41 -14.74
CA GLU A 107 -10.46 2.88 -15.72
C GLU A 107 -11.39 1.81 -15.12
N SER A 108 -10.95 1.07 -14.08
CA SER A 108 -11.76 0.02 -13.43
C SER A 108 -12.90 0.58 -12.57
N THR A 109 -12.75 1.82 -12.11
CA THR A 109 -13.70 2.49 -11.21
C THR A 109 -14.48 3.62 -11.88
N LYS A 110 -14.10 4.03 -13.09
CA LYS A 110 -14.66 5.15 -13.86
C LYS A 110 -16.19 5.14 -13.93
N ASP A 111 -16.78 4.02 -14.34
CA ASP A 111 -18.23 3.91 -14.49
C ASP A 111 -18.99 3.97 -13.16
N LYS A 112 -18.27 3.75 -12.05
CA LYS A 112 -18.83 3.76 -10.69
C LYS A 112 -18.86 5.16 -10.07
N ILE A 113 -18.09 6.14 -10.61
CA ILE A 113 -17.96 7.51 -10.06
C ILE A 113 -19.32 8.20 -9.94
N ALA A 114 -20.11 8.20 -11.02
CA ALA A 114 -21.44 8.83 -11.03
C ALA A 114 -22.38 8.24 -9.95
N ALA A 115 -22.21 6.95 -9.63
CA ALA A 115 -23.02 6.29 -8.63
C ALA A 115 -22.59 6.57 -7.18
N LEU A 116 -21.38 7.12 -6.97
CA LEU A 116 -20.89 7.51 -5.64
C LEU A 116 -21.60 8.77 -5.10
N GLY A 117 -22.06 9.65 -5.98
CA GLY A 117 -22.58 10.97 -5.58
C GLY A 117 -21.48 11.92 -5.12
N PHE A 118 -20.24 11.75 -5.62
CA PHE A 118 -19.15 12.69 -5.33
C PHE A 118 -19.36 14.00 -6.09
N GLU A 119 -19.36 15.13 -5.37
CA GLU A 119 -19.66 16.47 -5.93
C GLU A 119 -18.39 17.27 -6.26
N GLY A 120 -17.20 16.77 -5.89
CA GLY A 120 -15.92 17.42 -6.15
C GLY A 120 -15.36 17.14 -7.55
N THR A 121 -14.08 17.46 -7.73
CA THR A 121 -13.32 17.22 -8.97
C THR A 121 -12.80 15.78 -9.02
N ALA A 122 -13.30 15.00 -9.97
CA ALA A 122 -12.83 13.65 -10.21
C ALA A 122 -11.76 13.64 -11.31
N LEU A 123 -10.58 13.12 -11.01
CA LEU A 123 -9.38 13.13 -11.83
C LEU A 123 -8.99 11.72 -12.26
N PRO A 124 -8.90 11.42 -13.58
CA PRO A 124 -8.44 10.11 -14.03
C PRO A 124 -6.93 9.95 -13.81
N TYR A 125 -6.54 8.85 -13.17
CA TYR A 125 -5.13 8.51 -12.92
C TYR A 125 -4.29 8.55 -14.20
N GLU A 126 -4.81 7.98 -15.30
CA GLU A 126 -4.13 7.88 -16.60
C GLU A 126 -3.79 9.26 -17.20
N THR A 127 -4.50 10.29 -16.79
CA THR A 127 -4.21 11.69 -17.17
C THR A 127 -3.24 12.32 -16.18
N CYS A 128 -3.54 12.24 -14.87
CA CYS A 128 -2.74 12.90 -13.84
C CYS A 128 -1.30 12.37 -13.80
N SER A 129 -1.11 11.06 -13.99
CA SER A 129 0.21 10.43 -13.98
C SER A 129 1.10 10.80 -15.18
N LYS A 130 0.57 11.54 -16.15
CA LYS A 130 1.28 12.02 -17.35
C LYS A 130 1.37 13.54 -17.41
N THR A 131 0.88 14.23 -16.40
CA THR A 131 1.00 15.69 -16.30
C THR A 131 2.50 16.06 -16.27
N GLU A 132 2.88 17.07 -17.05
CA GLU A 132 4.25 17.58 -17.03
C GLU A 132 4.59 18.08 -15.61
N MET A 133 5.65 17.54 -15.04
CA MET A 133 6.08 17.83 -13.68
C MET A 133 6.52 19.29 -13.52
N ASP A 134 6.11 19.88 -12.41
CA ASP A 134 6.51 21.22 -11.98
C ASP A 134 7.31 21.12 -10.67
N GLU A 135 8.62 20.92 -10.83
CA GLU A 135 9.54 20.74 -9.68
C GLU A 135 9.60 21.99 -8.78
N GLU A 136 9.35 23.19 -9.31
CA GLU A 136 9.32 24.41 -8.49
C GLU A 136 8.14 24.41 -7.54
N VAL A 137 6.95 24.03 -8.03
CA VAL A 137 5.75 23.90 -7.21
C VAL A 137 5.92 22.83 -6.15
N LEU A 138 6.40 21.64 -6.53
CA LEU A 138 6.60 20.52 -5.60
C LEU A 138 7.64 20.87 -4.52
N THR A 139 8.70 21.59 -4.89
CA THR A 139 9.71 22.05 -3.94
C THR A 139 9.13 23.02 -2.91
N LYS A 140 8.33 24.00 -3.36
CA LYS A 140 7.67 24.95 -2.44
C LYS A 140 6.72 24.24 -1.47
N ILE A 141 5.97 23.24 -1.95
CA ILE A 141 5.10 22.42 -1.10
C ILE A 141 5.96 21.69 -0.06
N ARG A 142 7.07 21.07 -0.50
CA ARG A 142 7.98 20.33 0.35
C ARG A 142 8.62 21.20 1.44
N GLU A 143 9.04 22.42 1.12
CA GLU A 143 9.61 23.39 2.08
C GLU A 143 8.61 23.79 3.16
N GLY A 144 7.32 23.78 2.85
CA GLY A 144 6.25 24.07 3.81
C GLY A 144 5.75 22.86 4.61
N ALA A 145 6.24 21.65 4.31
CA ALA A 145 5.76 20.43 4.95
C ALA A 145 6.35 20.24 6.35
N LEU A 146 5.52 19.75 7.26
CA LEU A 146 5.90 19.41 8.63
C LEU A 146 5.83 17.88 8.83
N ASP A 147 6.63 17.34 9.72
CA ASP A 147 6.60 15.91 10.05
C ASP A 147 5.32 15.47 10.78
N ILE A 148 4.52 16.42 11.25
CA ILE A 148 3.20 16.24 11.82
C ILE A 148 2.06 16.43 10.82
N ASP A 149 2.36 16.79 9.56
CA ASP A 149 1.32 16.88 8.54
C ASP A 149 0.73 15.47 8.26
N PRO A 150 -0.60 15.38 8.05
CA PRO A 150 -1.24 14.11 7.73
C PRO A 150 -0.80 13.58 6.36
N ILE A 151 -0.72 12.26 6.23
CA ILE A 151 -0.42 11.59 4.96
C ILE A 151 -1.56 10.70 4.50
N TYR A 152 -2.37 10.20 5.43
CA TYR A 152 -3.57 9.41 5.11
C TYR A 152 -4.66 9.55 6.15
N VAL A 153 -5.89 9.20 5.74
CA VAL A 153 -7.00 8.87 6.65
C VAL A 153 -7.55 7.51 6.27
N LEU A 154 -7.41 6.53 7.17
CA LEU A 154 -7.94 5.18 6.98
C LEU A 154 -9.19 4.97 7.83
N PHE A 155 -10.26 4.46 7.20
CA PHE A 155 -11.55 4.29 7.86
C PHE A 155 -11.73 2.89 8.45
N THR A 156 -11.92 2.85 9.77
CA THR A 156 -12.26 1.63 10.51
C THR A 156 -13.77 1.48 10.70
N SER A 157 -14.23 0.23 10.95
CA SER A 157 -15.62 -0.02 11.33
C SER A 157 -15.86 0.50 12.74
N GLY A 158 -16.48 1.67 12.87
CA GLY A 158 -16.87 2.20 14.17
C GLY A 158 -17.91 1.30 14.87
N SER A 159 -17.85 1.17 16.19
CA SER A 159 -18.82 0.42 17.01
C SER A 159 -20.26 0.94 16.88
N THR A 160 -20.44 2.14 16.37
CA THR A 160 -21.74 2.79 16.10
C THR A 160 -22.27 2.54 14.67
N GLY A 161 -21.55 1.76 13.85
CA GLY A 161 -21.89 1.53 12.44
C GLY A 161 -21.46 2.66 11.48
N VAL A 162 -21.01 3.80 12.00
CA VAL A 162 -20.44 4.89 11.20
C VAL A 162 -18.92 4.71 11.14
N PRO A 163 -18.31 4.67 9.94
CA PRO A 163 -16.86 4.58 9.81
C PRO A 163 -16.16 5.75 10.50
N LYS A 164 -15.05 5.46 11.20
CA LYS A 164 -14.21 6.47 11.84
C LYS A 164 -12.88 6.56 11.13
N GLY A 165 -12.51 7.78 10.72
CA GLY A 165 -11.22 8.07 10.10
C GLY A 165 -10.10 8.14 11.13
N VAL A 166 -9.03 7.38 10.89
CA VAL A 166 -7.77 7.42 11.66
C VAL A 166 -6.73 8.12 10.83
N VAL A 167 -6.19 9.21 11.35
CA VAL A 167 -5.20 10.03 10.66
C VAL A 167 -3.79 9.52 10.96
N GLY A 168 -3.02 9.28 9.93
CA GLY A 168 -1.58 9.01 10.02
C GLY A 168 -0.74 10.21 9.61
N TYR A 169 0.40 10.39 10.28
CA TYR A 169 1.32 11.51 10.10
C TYR A 169 2.69 11.00 9.62
N HIS A 170 3.47 11.84 8.95
CA HIS A 170 4.83 11.50 8.53
C HIS A 170 5.66 10.91 9.66
N ARG A 171 5.79 11.61 10.78
CA ARG A 171 6.57 11.15 11.95
C ARG A 171 6.13 9.79 12.44
N GLY A 172 4.80 9.57 12.61
CA GLY A 172 4.28 8.31 13.13
C GLY A 172 4.57 7.12 12.21
N VAL A 173 4.49 7.31 10.89
CA VAL A 173 4.85 6.27 9.93
C VAL A 173 6.35 6.03 9.91
N ILE A 174 7.17 7.09 9.94
CA ILE A 174 8.63 6.96 9.99
C ILE A 174 9.06 6.18 11.24
N ASP A 175 8.61 6.58 12.43
CA ASP A 175 8.94 5.91 13.70
C ASP A 175 8.53 4.43 13.68
N TYR A 176 7.33 4.14 13.15
CA TYR A 176 6.84 2.78 13.03
C TYR A 176 7.71 1.93 12.08
N ILE A 177 8.03 2.46 10.90
CA ILE A 177 8.80 1.74 9.88
C ILE A 177 10.26 1.56 10.29
N GLU A 178 10.88 2.56 10.93
CA GLU A 178 12.23 2.42 11.48
C GLU A 178 12.29 1.26 12.49
N SER A 179 11.39 1.26 13.48
CA SER A 179 11.35 0.24 14.53
C SER A 179 11.00 -1.15 13.97
N LEU A 180 10.01 -1.24 13.09
CA LEU A 180 9.60 -2.51 12.48
C LEU A 180 10.73 -3.13 11.64
N SER A 181 11.40 -2.30 10.85
CA SER A 181 12.46 -2.76 9.95
C SER A 181 13.70 -3.25 10.72
N GLU A 182 14.00 -2.64 11.85
CA GLU A 182 15.09 -3.08 12.74
C GLU A 182 14.81 -4.49 13.29
N VAL A 183 13.57 -4.73 13.74
CA VAL A 183 13.15 -6.03 14.30
C VAL A 183 13.11 -7.12 13.24
N LEU A 184 12.60 -6.82 12.04
CA LEU A 184 12.36 -7.82 10.99
C LEU A 184 13.53 -7.97 9.99
N GLY A 185 14.57 -7.13 10.10
CA GLY A 185 15.79 -7.24 9.29
C GLY A 185 15.60 -6.94 7.80
N PHE A 186 14.64 -6.07 7.43
CA PHE A 186 14.39 -5.72 6.03
C PHE A 186 15.59 -5.07 5.34
N ASN A 187 15.79 -5.40 4.08
CA ASN A 187 16.91 -4.90 3.28
C ASN A 187 16.57 -4.89 1.78
N GLU A 188 17.54 -4.54 0.94
CA GLU A 188 17.34 -4.42 -0.50
C GLU A 188 16.98 -5.76 -1.20
N SER A 189 17.38 -6.91 -0.64
CA SER A 189 17.04 -8.23 -1.18
C SER A 189 15.65 -8.73 -0.74
N THR A 190 14.95 -7.98 0.13
CA THR A 190 13.61 -8.34 0.57
C THR A 190 12.62 -8.31 -0.60
N VAL A 191 11.86 -9.39 -0.75
CA VAL A 191 10.75 -9.50 -1.69
C VAL A 191 9.48 -9.77 -0.90
N PHE A 192 8.63 -8.76 -0.77
CA PHE A 192 7.38 -8.86 -0.02
C PHE A 192 6.26 -9.46 -0.85
N GLY A 193 5.41 -10.26 -0.20
CA GLY A 193 4.10 -10.66 -0.71
C GLY A 193 2.98 -9.92 0.02
N ASN A 194 2.43 -8.87 -0.59
CA ASN A 194 1.37 -8.09 0.04
C ASN A 194 0.01 -8.77 -0.05
N GLN A 195 -0.52 -9.19 1.11
CA GLN A 195 -1.87 -9.73 1.25
C GLN A 195 -2.90 -8.63 1.51
N THR A 196 -2.55 -7.67 2.34
CA THR A 196 -3.47 -6.69 2.91
C THR A 196 -4.05 -5.75 1.84
N PRO A 197 -5.37 -5.45 1.89
CA PRO A 197 -5.94 -4.37 1.10
C PRO A 197 -5.29 -3.01 1.37
N LEU A 198 -5.15 -2.18 0.34
CA LEU A 198 -4.47 -0.88 0.44
C LEU A 198 -5.23 0.17 1.28
N TYR A 199 -6.47 -0.09 1.67
CA TYR A 199 -7.25 0.77 2.58
C TYR A 199 -7.10 0.41 4.07
N LEU A 200 -6.21 -0.53 4.41
CA LEU A 200 -5.88 -0.92 5.77
C LEU A 200 -4.43 -0.54 6.11
N ASP A 201 -4.18 -0.12 7.33
CA ASP A 201 -2.86 0.28 7.82
C ASP A 201 -1.80 -0.82 7.74
N ALA A 202 -2.21 -2.07 7.82
CA ALA A 202 -1.29 -3.20 7.75
C ALA A 202 -0.50 -3.27 6.43
N CYS A 203 -0.98 -2.68 5.31
CA CYS A 203 -0.23 -2.63 4.04
C CYS A 203 1.03 -1.76 4.13
N MET A 204 1.12 -0.87 5.11
CA MET A 204 2.30 -0.02 5.32
C MET A 204 3.57 -0.82 5.63
N LYS A 205 3.40 -2.03 6.20
CA LYS A 205 4.52 -2.94 6.56
C LYS A 205 5.33 -3.42 5.35
N GLU A 206 4.76 -3.35 4.16
CA GLU A 206 5.42 -3.71 2.92
C GLU A 206 5.71 -2.48 2.05
N ILE A 207 4.77 -1.53 1.95
CA ILE A 207 4.89 -0.36 1.06
C ILE A 207 6.09 0.53 1.46
N TYR A 208 6.13 0.99 2.71
CA TYR A 208 7.18 1.92 3.14
C TYR A 208 8.57 1.27 3.26
N PRO A 209 8.74 0.03 3.77
CA PRO A 209 10.02 -0.65 3.71
C PRO A 209 10.52 -0.90 2.29
N THR A 210 9.62 -1.18 1.34
CA THR A 210 9.98 -1.26 -0.09
C THR A 210 10.66 0.02 -0.54
N LEU A 211 10.05 1.16 -0.27
CA LEU A 211 10.61 2.47 -0.65
C LEU A 211 11.88 2.82 0.12
N LYS A 212 11.99 2.43 1.39
CA LYS A 212 13.15 2.72 2.23
C LYS A 212 14.40 1.94 1.81
N TYR A 213 14.24 0.65 1.59
CA TYR A 213 15.37 -0.25 1.36
C TYR A 213 15.68 -0.52 -0.11
N GLY A 214 14.79 -0.16 -1.02
CA GLY A 214 14.86 -0.61 -2.40
C GLY A 214 14.47 -2.08 -2.55
N ALA A 215 13.57 -2.57 -1.68
CA ALA A 215 12.97 -3.89 -1.75
C ALA A 215 11.96 -4.00 -2.90
N THR A 216 11.35 -5.15 -3.11
CA THR A 216 10.26 -5.34 -4.08
C THR A 216 9.01 -5.83 -3.36
N THR A 217 7.84 -5.29 -3.72
CA THR A 217 6.54 -5.80 -3.23
C THR A 217 5.68 -6.31 -4.37
N TRP A 218 5.29 -7.58 -4.27
CA TRP A 218 4.26 -8.19 -5.11
C TRP A 218 2.89 -8.04 -4.46
N LEU A 219 1.95 -7.42 -5.17
CA LEU A 219 0.56 -7.29 -4.74
C LEU A 219 -0.18 -8.57 -5.12
N ILE A 220 -0.38 -9.46 -4.15
CA ILE A 220 -0.99 -10.76 -4.40
C ILE A 220 -2.47 -10.59 -4.74
N PRO A 221 -2.96 -11.19 -5.84
CA PRO A 221 -4.37 -11.15 -6.22
C PRO A 221 -5.27 -11.78 -5.16
N LYS A 222 -6.43 -11.18 -4.91
CA LYS A 222 -7.44 -11.73 -3.96
C LYS A 222 -7.83 -13.16 -4.31
N SER A 223 -7.87 -13.51 -5.60
CA SER A 223 -8.20 -14.86 -6.09
C SER A 223 -7.24 -15.94 -5.59
N CYS A 224 -5.96 -15.63 -5.37
CA CYS A 224 -4.98 -16.58 -4.85
C CYS A 224 -5.36 -17.05 -3.43
N PHE A 225 -5.99 -16.19 -2.62
CA PHE A 225 -6.42 -16.54 -1.27
C PHE A 225 -7.62 -17.50 -1.22
N MET A 226 -8.28 -17.76 -2.35
CA MET A 226 -9.30 -18.82 -2.44
C MET A 226 -8.70 -20.21 -2.72
N PHE A 227 -7.45 -20.27 -3.17
CA PHE A 227 -6.78 -21.49 -3.60
C PHE A 227 -5.39 -21.58 -2.97
N PRO A 228 -5.23 -22.17 -1.77
CA PRO A 228 -3.96 -22.16 -1.02
C PRO A 228 -2.75 -22.69 -1.79
N VAL A 229 -2.94 -23.70 -2.65
CA VAL A 229 -1.87 -24.21 -3.52
C VAL A 229 -1.38 -23.14 -4.48
N LYS A 230 -2.31 -22.45 -5.18
CA LYS A 230 -1.96 -21.35 -6.08
C LYS A 230 -1.30 -20.18 -5.36
N LEU A 231 -1.69 -19.92 -4.11
CA LEU A 231 -1.07 -18.89 -3.30
C LEU A 231 0.42 -19.22 -3.03
N VAL A 232 0.71 -20.47 -2.66
CA VAL A 232 2.11 -20.90 -2.43
C VAL A 232 2.90 -20.98 -3.74
N GLU A 233 2.27 -21.38 -4.85
CA GLU A 233 2.87 -21.30 -6.20
C GLU A 233 3.23 -19.86 -6.54
N PHE A 234 2.32 -18.90 -6.33
CA PHE A 234 2.58 -17.47 -6.53
C PHE A 234 3.79 -16.98 -5.69
N LEU A 235 3.87 -17.38 -4.41
CA LEU A 235 5.03 -17.06 -3.57
C LEU A 235 6.33 -17.58 -4.17
N ASN A 236 6.32 -18.78 -4.72
CA ASN A 236 7.48 -19.40 -5.32
C ASN A 236 7.87 -18.80 -6.67
N ASP A 237 6.89 -18.53 -7.54
CA ASP A 237 7.09 -18.01 -8.89
C ASP A 237 7.69 -16.60 -8.86
N HIS A 238 7.39 -15.83 -7.80
CA HIS A 238 7.91 -14.48 -7.60
C HIS A 238 9.02 -14.38 -6.55
N GLU A 239 9.59 -15.53 -6.12
CA GLU A 239 10.67 -15.61 -5.13
C GLU A 239 10.39 -14.81 -3.85
N ILE A 240 9.10 -14.75 -3.43
CA ILE A 240 8.68 -13.99 -2.26
C ILE A 240 9.33 -14.63 -1.02
N ASN A 241 10.09 -13.81 -0.30
CA ASN A 241 10.87 -14.24 0.84
C ASN A 241 10.36 -13.70 2.18
N THR A 242 9.46 -12.72 2.15
CA THR A 242 8.94 -12.05 3.35
C THR A 242 7.45 -11.80 3.23
N ILE A 243 6.71 -12.13 4.28
CA ILE A 243 5.28 -11.84 4.39
C ILE A 243 4.94 -11.24 5.76
N CYS A 244 4.00 -10.26 5.77
CA CYS A 244 3.50 -9.60 6.97
C CYS A 244 1.96 -9.76 7.03
N TRP A 245 1.47 -10.96 7.31
CA TRP A 245 0.07 -11.34 7.10
C TRP A 245 -0.73 -11.49 8.38
N VAL A 246 -2.06 -11.55 8.22
CA VAL A 246 -2.96 -11.98 9.29
C VAL A 246 -2.86 -13.49 9.49
N VAL A 247 -3.03 -13.93 10.72
CA VAL A 247 -2.91 -15.36 11.08
C VAL A 247 -3.90 -16.25 10.31
N SER A 248 -5.11 -15.75 10.03
CA SER A 248 -6.12 -16.50 9.27
C SER A 248 -5.64 -16.91 7.87
N ALA A 249 -4.83 -16.08 7.19
CA ALA A 249 -4.24 -16.45 5.89
C ALA A 249 -3.21 -17.59 6.02
N LEU A 250 -2.40 -17.58 7.07
CA LEU A 250 -1.45 -18.66 7.37
C LEU A 250 -2.15 -19.96 7.75
N ILE A 251 -3.22 -19.86 8.55
CA ILE A 251 -4.06 -21.02 8.91
C ILE A 251 -4.66 -21.66 7.67
N MET A 252 -5.18 -20.86 6.75
CA MET A 252 -5.78 -21.36 5.51
C MET A 252 -4.81 -22.23 4.73
N ILE A 253 -3.57 -21.79 4.53
CA ILE A 253 -2.54 -22.59 3.84
C ILE A 253 -2.31 -23.91 4.57
N SER A 254 -2.06 -23.90 5.88
CA SER A 254 -1.72 -25.09 6.65
C SER A 254 -2.90 -26.04 6.91
N ALA A 255 -4.14 -25.53 6.92
CA ALA A 255 -5.32 -26.34 7.22
C ALA A 255 -5.81 -27.22 6.05
N PHE A 256 -5.53 -26.82 4.80
CA PHE A 256 -6.01 -27.52 3.59
C PHE A 256 -5.00 -28.54 3.03
N GLY A 257 -3.99 -28.93 3.79
CA GLY A 257 -2.99 -29.89 3.32
C GLY A 257 -2.13 -29.39 2.15
N THR A 258 -2.01 -28.06 2.00
CA THR A 258 -1.27 -27.45 0.90
C THR A 258 0.18 -27.92 0.86
N PHE A 259 0.79 -28.11 2.02
CA PHE A 259 2.19 -28.54 2.14
C PHE A 259 2.46 -29.96 1.66
N ASP A 260 1.43 -30.80 1.50
CA ASP A 260 1.55 -32.11 0.87
C ASP A 260 1.72 -32.01 -0.66
N THR A 261 1.37 -30.85 -1.25
CA THR A 261 1.42 -30.59 -2.70
C THR A 261 2.56 -29.63 -3.06
N VAL A 262 2.68 -28.53 -2.33
CA VAL A 262 3.65 -27.45 -2.60
C VAL A 262 4.09 -26.79 -1.30
N ILE A 263 5.37 -26.47 -1.18
CA ILE A 263 5.94 -25.75 -0.03
C ILE A 263 6.50 -24.40 -0.47
N PRO A 264 6.50 -23.37 0.39
CA PRO A 264 7.18 -22.10 0.11
C PRO A 264 8.72 -22.33 0.09
N LYS A 265 9.35 -22.05 -1.04
CA LYS A 265 10.79 -22.33 -1.24
C LYS A 265 11.70 -21.20 -0.80
N TYR A 266 11.23 -19.97 -0.92
CA TYR A 266 12.04 -18.77 -0.69
C TYR A 266 11.68 -18.05 0.61
N LEU A 267 10.54 -18.40 1.22
CA LEU A 267 10.01 -17.71 2.38
C LEU A 267 10.88 -17.97 3.62
N HIS A 268 11.47 -16.92 4.16
CA HIS A 268 12.33 -16.98 5.35
C HIS A 268 11.90 -16.03 6.48
N THR A 269 11.09 -14.96 6.18
CA THR A 269 10.59 -14.05 7.21
C THR A 269 9.07 -14.01 7.20
N ILE A 270 8.46 -14.41 8.32
CA ILE A 270 7.00 -14.47 8.47
C ILE A 270 6.61 -13.67 9.70
N ALA A 271 6.14 -12.45 9.46
CA ALA A 271 5.54 -11.62 10.50
C ALA A 271 4.02 -11.79 10.48
N PHE A 272 3.41 -11.96 11.64
CA PHE A 272 1.96 -12.12 11.76
C PHE A 272 1.42 -11.43 13.00
N GLY A 273 0.12 -11.13 12.98
CA GLY A 273 -0.50 -10.43 14.09
C GLY A 273 -2.03 -10.43 14.04
N SER A 274 -2.61 -9.66 14.96
CA SER A 274 -4.06 -9.44 15.12
C SER A 274 -4.84 -10.63 15.70
N GLU A 275 -4.35 -11.87 15.60
CA GLU A 275 -5.03 -13.08 16.03
C GLU A 275 -4.04 -14.05 16.71
N VAL A 276 -4.55 -14.96 17.52
CA VAL A 276 -3.74 -16.04 18.10
C VAL A 276 -3.46 -17.09 17.02
N PHE A 277 -2.18 -17.41 16.79
CA PHE A 277 -1.81 -18.48 15.88
C PHE A 277 -1.96 -19.85 16.61
N PRO A 278 -2.90 -20.72 16.20
CA PRO A 278 -3.11 -22.00 16.84
C PRO A 278 -1.86 -22.87 16.73
N VAL A 279 -1.42 -23.44 17.86
CA VAL A 279 -0.17 -24.20 17.97
C VAL A 279 -0.04 -25.30 16.92
N LYS A 280 -1.12 -26.01 16.60
CA LYS A 280 -1.13 -27.06 15.58
C LYS A 280 -0.70 -26.52 14.21
N GLN A 281 -1.29 -25.41 13.75
CA GLN A 281 -0.99 -24.80 12.46
C GLN A 281 0.38 -24.14 12.46
N PHE A 282 0.77 -23.50 13.55
CA PHE A 282 2.11 -22.96 13.72
C PHE A 282 3.19 -24.04 13.60
N ASN A 283 3.00 -25.19 14.27
CA ASN A 283 3.93 -26.31 14.18
C ASN A 283 4.03 -26.88 12.75
N LEU A 284 2.93 -26.93 11.99
CA LEU A 284 2.98 -27.34 10.59
C LEU A 284 3.89 -26.41 9.77
N TRP A 285 3.75 -25.10 9.94
CA TRP A 285 4.62 -24.12 9.30
C TRP A 285 6.09 -24.32 9.71
N LYS A 286 6.39 -24.44 11.02
CA LYS A 286 7.76 -24.64 11.51
C LYS A 286 8.38 -25.95 11.04
N MET A 287 7.59 -26.99 10.86
CA MET A 287 8.08 -28.27 10.31
C MET A 287 8.33 -28.20 8.81
N THR A 288 7.53 -27.43 8.08
CA THR A 288 7.62 -27.29 6.61
C THR A 288 8.78 -26.41 6.20
N ILE A 289 9.01 -25.31 6.89
CA ILE A 289 10.11 -24.35 6.63
C ILE A 289 10.86 -24.07 7.93
N PRO A 290 11.67 -25.04 8.42
CA PRO A 290 12.31 -24.95 9.75
C PRO A 290 13.28 -23.79 9.90
N ASP A 291 13.89 -23.34 8.81
CA ASP A 291 14.88 -22.25 8.78
C ASP A 291 14.22 -20.85 8.75
N ALA A 292 12.91 -20.75 8.58
CA ALA A 292 12.20 -19.49 8.58
C ALA A 292 12.07 -18.91 9.99
N GLU A 293 12.15 -17.58 10.06
CA GLU A 293 11.93 -16.80 11.27
C GLU A 293 10.46 -16.36 11.36
N PHE A 294 9.90 -16.45 12.56
CA PHE A 294 8.50 -16.11 12.85
C PHE A 294 8.45 -15.04 13.93
N PHE A 295 7.77 -13.94 13.61
CA PHE A 295 7.66 -12.74 14.45
C PHE A 295 6.23 -12.43 14.85
#